data_93cabd927f0e1fb22263ebe04c480bf9
#
_entry.id   93cabd927f0e1fb22263ebe04c480bf9
#
_cell.length_a   1.000
_cell.length_b   1.000
_cell.length_c   1.000
_cell.angle_alpha   90.00
_cell.angle_beta   90.00
_cell.angle_gamma   90.00
#
_symmetry.space_group_name_H-M   'P 1'
#
loop_
_entity.id
_entity.type
_entity.pdbx_description
1 polymer ?
#
loop_
_entity_poly.entity_id
_entity_poly.type
_entity_poly.pdbx_seq_one_letter_code
_entity_poly.pdbx_strand_id
1 'polypeptide(L)'
;MRGVNKVTLIGNLGKDPDILYLEGNIPVSKFPLATTETYKDKNGKLISQTEWHNIVLWRGLAELAQKYLHKSSLVYIEGRLKTRYWEDRDHIRKVATEIVADNLIMLDKRSDQHAEEGHEPLPGSENPFEDSDKPSE
;
A
#
# COMPACT_ATOMS: atom_id res chain seq x y z
N MET A 1 -23.28 -3.07 -21.56
CA MET A 1 -23.26 -3.49 -20.20
C MET A 1 -22.55 -2.52 -19.34
N ARG A 2 -23.03 -2.28 -18.14
CA ARG A 2 -22.45 -1.28 -17.28
C ARG A 2 -22.12 -1.86 -15.95
N GLY A 3 -21.10 -1.39 -15.31
CA GLY A 3 -20.74 -1.85 -13.98
C GLY A 3 -19.62 -1.01 -13.42
N VAL A 4 -19.32 -1.26 -12.15
CA VAL A 4 -18.22 -0.60 -11.47
C VAL A 4 -17.39 -1.66 -10.80
N ASN A 5 -16.08 -1.57 -10.94
CA ASN A 5 -15.18 -2.48 -10.26
C ASN A 5 -14.07 -1.61 -9.70
N LYS A 6 -14.17 -1.28 -8.44
CA LYS A 6 -13.23 -0.37 -7.82
C LYS A 6 -12.93 -0.79 -6.40
N VAL A 7 -11.65 -0.76 -6.05
CA VAL A 7 -11.20 -1.09 -4.71
C VAL A 7 -10.30 0.03 -4.24
N THR A 8 -10.49 0.46 -3.02
CA THR A 8 -9.65 1.49 -2.40
C THR A 8 -9.18 0.96 -1.06
N LEU A 9 -7.88 0.96 -0.86
CA LEU A 9 -7.30 0.42 0.35
C LEU A 9 -6.20 1.31 0.89
N ILE A 10 -6.09 1.34 2.21
CA ILE A 10 -4.92 1.91 2.86
C ILE A 10 -4.43 0.84 3.80
N GLY A 11 -3.20 0.45 3.67
CA GLY A 11 -2.66 -0.60 4.52
C GLY A 11 -1.17 -0.69 4.43
N ASN A 12 -0.65 -1.72 5.09
CA ASN A 12 0.79 -1.91 5.15
C ASN A 12 1.21 -3.17 4.41
N LEU A 13 2.34 -3.09 3.74
CA LEU A 13 2.87 -4.26 3.05
C LEU A 13 3.28 -5.32 4.05
N GLY A 14 2.95 -6.56 3.75
CA GLY A 14 3.35 -7.67 4.61
C GLY A 14 4.70 -8.23 4.25
N LYS A 15 5.20 -7.91 3.07
CA LYS A 15 6.52 -8.33 2.61
C LYS A 15 7.05 -7.31 1.64
N ASP A 16 8.32 -7.40 1.36
CA ASP A 16 8.90 -6.59 0.30
C ASP A 16 8.24 -6.99 -1.02
N PRO A 17 8.07 -6.07 -1.94
CA PRO A 17 7.47 -6.42 -3.23
C PRO A 17 8.35 -7.40 -4.00
N ASP A 18 7.70 -8.38 -4.62
CA ASP A 18 8.40 -9.27 -5.53
C ASP A 18 8.27 -8.68 -6.90
N ILE A 19 9.31 -8.67 -7.68
CA ILE A 19 9.22 -8.14 -9.03
C ILE A 19 9.62 -9.21 -10.03
N LEU A 20 8.91 -9.24 -11.14
CA LEU A 20 9.15 -10.17 -12.18
C LEU A 20 9.08 -9.44 -13.49
N TYR A 21 9.94 -9.76 -14.43
CA TYR A 21 9.89 -9.15 -15.74
C TYR A 21 9.34 -10.17 -16.73
N LEU A 22 8.23 -9.79 -17.35
CA LEU A 22 7.61 -10.67 -18.34
C LEU A 22 8.25 -10.44 -19.69
N GLU A 23 7.82 -11.23 -20.68
CA GLU A 23 8.31 -11.10 -22.00
C GLU A 23 8.22 -9.67 -22.44
N GLY A 24 9.23 -9.15 -23.07
CA GLY A 24 9.24 -7.75 -23.48
C GLY A 24 9.70 -6.82 -22.36
N ASN A 25 10.28 -7.39 -21.31
CA ASN A 25 10.76 -6.61 -20.18
C ASN A 25 9.67 -5.80 -19.50
N ILE A 26 8.51 -6.37 -19.38
CA ILE A 26 7.41 -5.70 -18.70
C ILE A 26 7.44 -6.05 -17.24
N PRO A 27 7.66 -5.08 -16.36
CA PRO A 27 7.74 -5.40 -14.93
C PRO A 27 6.38 -5.56 -14.30
N VAL A 28 6.26 -6.55 -13.44
CA VAL A 28 5.05 -6.80 -12.66
C VAL A 28 5.51 -7.01 -11.24
N SER A 29 4.89 -6.34 -10.31
CA SER A 29 5.24 -6.49 -8.90
C SER A 29 4.03 -6.93 -8.12
N LYS A 30 4.26 -7.73 -7.10
CA LYS A 30 3.19 -8.21 -6.25
C LYS A 30 3.58 -8.12 -4.80
N PHE A 31 2.62 -7.82 -3.97
CA PHE A 31 2.87 -7.87 -2.52
C PHE A 31 1.56 -8.05 -1.79
N PRO A 32 1.61 -8.62 -0.58
CA PRO A 32 0.41 -8.70 0.24
C PRO A 32 0.25 -7.41 1.02
N LEU A 33 -0.97 -6.94 1.12
CA LEU A 33 -1.28 -5.72 1.84
C LEU A 33 -2.25 -6.03 2.96
N ALA A 34 -1.95 -5.59 4.16
CA ALA A 34 -2.81 -5.81 5.30
C ALA A 34 -3.63 -4.57 5.60
N THR A 35 -4.93 -4.76 5.72
CA THR A 35 -5.78 -3.68 6.23
C THR A 35 -6.34 -4.17 7.55
N THR A 36 -6.26 -3.34 8.57
CA THR A 36 -6.65 -3.74 9.90
C THR A 36 -7.72 -2.82 10.43
N GLU A 37 -8.77 -3.42 10.97
CA GLU A 37 -9.84 -2.66 11.57
C GLU A 37 -9.90 -3.01 13.03
N THR A 38 -10.21 -2.05 13.86
CA THR A 38 -10.32 -2.28 15.28
C THR A 38 -11.70 -1.83 15.74
N TYR A 39 -12.35 -2.66 16.50
CA TYR A 39 -13.67 -2.31 17.00
C TYR A 39 -13.85 -2.90 18.39
N LYS A 40 -14.87 -2.47 19.10
CA LYS A 40 -15.15 -2.98 20.42
C LYS A 40 -16.27 -4.00 20.35
N ASP A 41 -16.12 -5.10 21.07
CA ASP A 41 -17.16 -6.10 21.11
C ASP A 41 -18.21 -5.71 22.15
N LYS A 42 -19.15 -6.59 22.42
CA LYS A 42 -20.21 -6.31 23.34
C LYS A 42 -19.72 -6.03 24.74
N ASN A 43 -18.59 -6.58 25.09
CA ASN A 43 -18.03 -6.39 26.43
C ASN A 43 -17.06 -5.25 26.51
N GLY A 44 -16.96 -4.46 25.47
CA GLY A 44 -16.04 -3.35 25.48
C GLY A 44 -14.59 -3.70 25.18
N LYS A 45 -14.35 -4.97 24.80
CA LYS A 45 -12.99 -5.39 24.52
C LYS A 45 -12.63 -5.00 23.10
N LEU A 46 -11.41 -4.53 22.90
CA LEU A 46 -10.95 -4.17 21.58
C LEU A 46 -10.59 -5.39 20.78
N ILE A 47 -11.14 -5.47 19.59
CA ILE A 47 -10.88 -6.58 18.69
C ILE A 47 -10.23 -6.03 17.43
N SER A 48 -9.16 -6.64 16.98
CA SER A 48 -8.52 -6.25 15.73
C SER A 48 -8.72 -7.34 14.71
N GLN A 49 -9.05 -6.95 13.50
CA GLN A 49 -9.19 -7.90 12.41
C GLN A 49 -8.37 -7.43 11.25
N THR A 50 -7.62 -8.32 10.66
CA THR A 50 -6.77 -8.00 9.52
C THR A 50 -7.22 -8.78 8.30
N GLU A 51 -7.36 -8.07 7.20
CA GLU A 51 -7.63 -8.70 5.92
C GLU A 51 -6.38 -8.58 5.07
N TRP A 52 -6.05 -9.65 4.38
CA TRP A 52 -4.89 -9.67 3.51
C TRP A 52 -5.32 -9.59 2.07
N HIS A 53 -4.72 -8.67 1.34
CA HIS A 53 -5.07 -8.44 -0.06
C HIS A 53 -3.85 -8.68 -0.92
N ASN A 54 -4.03 -9.26 -2.08
CA ASN A 54 -2.93 -9.49 -3.01
C ASN A 54 -2.94 -8.36 -4.03
N ILE A 55 -1.91 -7.55 -4.00
CA ILE A 55 -1.82 -6.39 -4.86
C ILE A 55 -0.89 -6.68 -6.02
N VAL A 56 -1.30 -6.31 -7.22
CA VAL A 56 -0.51 -6.50 -8.42
C VAL A 56 -0.31 -5.15 -9.07
N LEU A 57 0.92 -4.84 -9.39
CA LEU A 57 1.28 -3.59 -10.03
C LEU A 57 1.96 -3.88 -11.35
N TRP A 58 1.68 -3.07 -12.34
CA TRP A 58 2.26 -3.24 -13.67
C TRP A 58 3.10 -2.05 -14.06
N ARG A 59 4.15 -2.32 -14.82
CA ARG A 59 4.93 -1.27 -15.49
C ARG A 59 5.47 -0.23 -14.52
N GLY A 60 5.15 0.99 -14.72
CA GLY A 60 5.72 2.06 -13.89
C GLY A 60 5.43 1.91 -12.42
N LEU A 61 4.23 1.46 -12.06
CA LEU A 61 3.92 1.27 -10.65
C LEU A 61 4.75 0.11 -10.09
N ALA A 62 5.01 -0.92 -10.88
CA ALA A 62 5.83 -2.02 -10.41
C ALA A 62 7.25 -1.56 -10.13
N GLU A 63 7.78 -0.72 -10.98
CA GLU A 63 9.13 -0.21 -10.78
C GLU A 63 9.18 0.72 -9.58
N LEU A 64 8.15 1.51 -9.42
CA LEU A 64 8.11 2.40 -8.27
C LEU A 64 8.07 1.60 -6.98
N ALA A 65 7.31 0.51 -6.95
CA ALA A 65 7.22 -0.30 -5.77
C ALA A 65 8.57 -0.93 -5.46
N GLN A 66 9.24 -1.44 -6.47
CA GLN A 66 10.52 -2.05 -6.25
C GLN A 66 11.52 -1.05 -5.69
N LYS A 67 11.45 0.18 -6.16
CA LYS A 67 12.41 1.16 -5.77
C LYS A 67 12.17 1.73 -4.38
N TYR A 68 10.92 1.91 -4.01
CA TYR A 68 10.62 2.63 -2.79
C TYR A 68 9.86 1.87 -1.70
N LEU A 69 9.21 0.78 -2.02
CA LEU A 69 8.39 0.11 -1.02
C LEU A 69 9.12 -1.05 -0.38
N HIS A 70 8.78 -1.34 0.86
CA HIS A 70 9.36 -2.45 1.58
C HIS A 70 8.35 -2.98 2.57
N LYS A 71 8.66 -4.06 3.20
CA LYS A 71 7.80 -4.61 4.22
C LYS A 71 7.46 -3.50 5.20
N SER A 72 6.23 -3.42 5.58
CA SER A 72 5.65 -2.46 6.50
C SER A 72 5.39 -1.08 5.92
N SER A 73 5.75 -0.81 4.68
CA SER A 73 5.40 0.48 4.06
C SER A 73 3.90 0.71 4.11
N LEU A 74 3.49 1.93 4.35
CA LEU A 74 2.08 2.30 4.37
C LEU A 74 1.72 2.92 3.04
N VAL A 75 0.71 2.42 2.39
CA VAL A 75 0.33 2.89 1.06
C VAL A 75 -1.17 3.03 0.89
N TYR A 76 -1.54 3.87 -0.04
CA TYR A 76 -2.91 4.02 -0.49
C TYR A 76 -2.95 3.40 -1.88
N ILE A 77 -3.91 2.51 -2.11
CA ILE A 77 -4.05 1.81 -3.37
C ILE A 77 -5.44 2.02 -3.92
N GLU A 78 -5.52 2.32 -5.20
CA GLU A 78 -6.78 2.30 -5.90
C GLU A 78 -6.63 1.34 -7.04
N GLY A 79 -7.62 0.49 -7.25
CA GLY A 79 -7.53 -0.46 -8.32
C GLY A 79 -8.84 -1.19 -8.52
N ARG A 80 -8.75 -2.38 -9.06
CA ARG A 80 -9.92 -3.17 -9.35
C ARG A 80 -9.64 -4.62 -9.05
N LEU A 81 -10.69 -5.35 -8.81
CA LEU A 81 -10.58 -6.77 -8.52
C LEU A 81 -10.39 -7.53 -9.80
N LYS A 82 -9.55 -8.51 -9.76
CA LYS A 82 -9.35 -9.39 -10.89
C LYS A 82 -9.17 -10.79 -10.38
N THR A 83 -9.89 -11.74 -10.97
CA THR A 83 -9.79 -13.13 -10.60
C THR A 83 -8.96 -13.84 -11.64
N ARG A 84 -8.02 -14.63 -11.17
CA ARG A 84 -7.16 -15.36 -12.05
C ARG A 84 -7.35 -16.84 -11.78
N TYR A 85 -7.43 -17.65 -12.82
CA TYR A 85 -7.60 -19.08 -12.73
C TYR A 85 -6.42 -19.79 -13.34
N TRP A 86 -5.99 -20.90 -12.75
CA TRP A 86 -4.94 -21.69 -13.36
C TRP A 86 -5.02 -23.11 -12.80
N GLU A 87 -4.25 -24.04 -13.40
CA GLU A 87 -4.17 -25.38 -12.91
C GLU A 87 -2.79 -25.64 -12.39
N ASP A 88 -2.67 -26.34 -11.28
CA ASP A 88 -1.36 -26.62 -10.74
C ASP A 88 -0.85 -27.93 -11.36
N ARG A 89 0.26 -28.42 -10.84
CA ARG A 89 0.88 -29.61 -11.40
C ARG A 89 0.01 -30.83 -11.24
N ASP A 90 -0.84 -30.87 -10.25
CA ASP A 90 -1.72 -31.99 -10.03
C ASP A 90 -3.03 -31.83 -10.74
N HIS A 91 -3.12 -30.90 -11.69
CA HIS A 91 -4.33 -30.62 -12.44
C HIS A 91 -5.48 -30.15 -11.56
N ILE A 92 -5.17 -29.55 -10.43
CA ILE A 92 -6.17 -28.99 -9.57
C ILE A 92 -6.38 -27.56 -9.95
N ARG A 93 -7.63 -27.18 -10.20
CA ARG A 93 -7.95 -25.84 -10.55
C ARG A 93 -7.75 -24.91 -9.38
N LYS A 94 -7.08 -23.82 -9.58
CA LYS A 94 -6.82 -22.84 -8.55
C LYS A 94 -7.37 -21.50 -8.97
N VAL A 95 -7.71 -20.70 -7.98
CA VAL A 95 -8.23 -19.38 -8.27
C VAL A 95 -7.64 -18.40 -7.26
N ALA A 96 -7.36 -17.21 -7.71
CA ALA A 96 -6.87 -16.17 -6.82
C ALA A 96 -7.55 -14.87 -7.18
N THR A 97 -7.93 -14.12 -6.16
CA THR A 97 -8.49 -12.79 -6.37
C THR A 97 -7.39 -11.80 -6.06
N GLU A 98 -7.12 -10.94 -7.01
CA GLU A 98 -6.04 -9.97 -6.89
C GLU A 98 -6.61 -8.59 -7.10
N ILE A 99 -5.90 -7.59 -6.62
CA ILE A 99 -6.27 -6.22 -6.87
C ILE A 99 -5.20 -5.64 -7.77
N VAL A 100 -5.59 -5.28 -8.98
CA VAL A 100 -4.68 -4.68 -9.93
C VAL A 100 -4.74 -3.20 -9.69
N ALA A 101 -3.64 -2.61 -9.25
CA ALA A 101 -3.63 -1.23 -8.85
C ALA A 101 -3.53 -0.31 -10.04
N ASP A 102 -4.30 0.74 -10.03
CA ASP A 102 -4.23 1.79 -11.04
C ASP A 102 -3.50 3.00 -10.48
N ASN A 103 -3.47 3.13 -9.18
CA ASN A 103 -2.83 4.28 -8.55
C ASN A 103 -2.28 3.88 -7.19
N LEU A 104 -1.14 4.45 -6.83
CA LEU A 104 -0.49 4.14 -5.57
C LEU A 104 0.11 5.40 -5.00
N ILE A 105 -0.14 5.66 -3.73
CA ILE A 105 0.44 6.80 -3.04
C ILE A 105 1.12 6.29 -1.79
N MET A 106 2.37 6.67 -1.61
CA MET A 106 3.13 6.26 -0.42
C MET A 106 2.77 7.21 0.71
N LEU A 107 2.37 6.65 1.82
CA LEU A 107 1.90 7.45 2.94
C LEU A 107 2.83 7.42 4.15
N ASP A 108 3.96 6.77 4.04
CA ASP A 108 4.88 6.73 5.16
C ASP A 108 5.39 8.09 5.49
N LYS A 109 5.73 8.31 6.74
CA LYS A 109 6.39 9.52 7.12
C LYS A 109 7.69 9.58 6.44
N ARG A 110 8.18 10.76 6.15
CA ARG A 110 9.48 10.91 5.58
C ARG A 110 10.45 10.32 6.52
N SER A 111 11.43 9.62 5.99
CA SER A 111 12.43 9.00 6.82
C SER A 111 13.29 10.07 7.42
N ASP A 112 13.99 9.74 8.43
CA ASP A 112 14.90 10.65 9.05
C ASP A 112 15.94 11.08 8.06
N GLN A 113 16.32 10.20 7.18
CA GLN A 113 17.26 10.56 6.21
C GLN A 113 16.76 11.66 5.35
N HIS A 114 15.51 11.61 5.01
CA HIS A 114 14.94 12.63 4.20
C HIS A 114 14.91 13.90 4.96
N ALA A 115 14.59 13.85 6.18
CA ALA A 115 14.56 15.05 6.98
C ALA A 115 15.93 15.61 7.11
N GLU A 116 16.91 14.76 7.21
CA GLU A 116 18.19 15.31 7.34
C GLU A 116 18.69 15.93 6.15
N GLU A 117 18.26 15.53 5.05
CA GLU A 117 18.65 16.16 3.90
C GLU A 117 18.13 17.46 3.81
N GLY A 118 17.95 18.02 4.82
CA GLY A 118 17.59 19.22 4.78
C GLY A 118 16.58 19.75 4.61
N HIS A 119 15.96 19.13 4.87
CA HIS A 119 14.95 19.59 4.90
C HIS A 119 14.79 20.48 5.90
N GLU A 120 15.14 21.65 5.68
CA GLU A 120 14.85 22.59 6.54
C GLU A 120 13.56 22.99 6.33
N PRO A 121 12.79 23.21 7.24
CA PRO A 121 11.48 23.70 7.06
C PRO A 121 11.57 24.96 6.40
N LEU A 122 10.77 25.15 5.43
CA LEU A 122 10.68 26.42 4.85
C LEU A 122 10.15 27.35 5.83
N PRO A 123 10.56 28.54 5.77
CA PRO A 123 10.06 29.49 6.71
C PRO A 123 8.57 29.54 6.74
N GLY A 124 7.98 29.38 5.68
CA GLY A 124 6.56 29.42 5.70
C GLY A 124 5.95 28.15 6.09
N SER A 125 6.75 27.15 6.19
CA SER A 125 6.17 25.91 6.48
C SER A 125 6.15 25.64 7.95
N GLU A 126 6.68 26.54 8.72
CA GLU A 126 6.60 26.31 10.04
C GLU A 126 5.24 26.31 10.48
N ASN A 127 4.88 25.50 11.34
CA ASN A 127 3.57 25.42 11.81
C ASN A 127 3.23 26.57 12.65
N PRO A 128 2.38 27.38 12.24
CA PRO A 128 2.03 28.54 13.03
C PRO A 128 1.45 28.14 14.35
N PHE A 129 0.82 27.00 14.40
CA PHE A 129 0.28 26.60 15.63
C PHE A 129 1.35 26.22 16.59
N GLU A 130 2.42 25.70 16.12
CA GLU A 130 3.48 25.40 16.97
C GLU A 130 4.03 26.59 17.57
N ASP A 131 4.19 27.60 16.80
CA ASP A 131 4.70 28.82 17.31
C ASP A 131 3.81 29.38 18.33
N SER A 132 2.57 29.30 18.14
CA SER A 132 1.68 29.91 19.09
C SER A 132 1.67 29.11 20.34
N ASP A 133 1.98 27.88 20.28
CA ASP A 133 2.01 27.12 21.45
C ASP A 133 3.21 27.35 22.25
N LYS A 134 4.20 27.90 21.70
CA LYS A 134 5.34 28.12 22.44
C LYS A 134 5.04 29.07 23.44
N PRO A 135 5.26 28.79 24.52
CA PRO A 135 4.92 29.66 25.54
C PRO A 135 5.72 30.77 25.46
N SER A 136 6.16 30.83 24.82
CA SER A 136 6.72 31.82 24.73
C SER A 136 6.46 32.58 25.34
N GLU A 137 6.11 32.21 25.29
CA GLU A 137 5.78 32.80 25.71
C GLU A 137 5.64 32.98 26.30
#